data_cb3688bfcbc9ce12ccfdc9ba7ec7194e
#
_entry.id   cb3688bfcbc9ce12ccfdc9ba7ec7194e
#
_cell.length_a   1.000
_cell.length_b   1.000
_cell.length_c   1.000
_cell.angle_alpha   90.00
_cell.angle_beta   90.00
_cell.angle_gamma   90.00
#
_symmetry.space_group_name_H-M   'P 1'
#
loop_
_entity.id
_entity.type
_entity.pdbx_description
1 polymer ?
#
loop_
_entity_poly.entity_id
_entity_poly.type
_entity_poly.pdbx_seq_one_letter_code
_entity_poly.pdbx_strand_id
1 'polypeptide(L)'
;MKALHQSNRPVVLGTIAAAVISFAAYSGMAFGEEVKVTLSGAQEVPAVKTSAAGSGTFMINADMTVSGSVTTTGIAGTAAHLHSGAMGKNGGVAVPLTKSGDTYSVPAGQKLTEAQYKEFKAGDLYVNVHSAENKGGEIRGQLKP
;
A
#
# COMPACT_ATOMS: atom_id res chain seq x y z
N MET A 1 67.55 -54.83 38.94
CA MET A 1 67.40 -54.00 37.72
C MET A 1 65.90 -54.01 37.35
N LYS A 2 65.21 -52.91 37.55
CA LYS A 2 63.78 -52.77 37.16
C LYS A 2 63.71 -51.82 36.01
N ALA A 3 63.22 -52.32 34.85
CA ALA A 3 63.03 -51.56 33.69
C ALA A 3 61.73 -50.66 33.83
N LEU A 4 61.85 -49.38 33.61
CA LEU A 4 60.75 -48.41 33.59
C LEU A 4 60.12 -48.44 32.19
N HIS A 5 58.86 -48.86 32.16
CA HIS A 5 58.05 -48.91 30.96
C HIS A 5 57.47 -47.48 30.73
N GLN A 6 57.94 -46.75 29.70
CA GLN A 6 57.37 -45.46 29.30
C GLN A 6 56.19 -45.71 28.36
N SER A 7 55.03 -45.32 28.83
CA SER A 7 53.80 -45.37 28.05
C SER A 7 53.71 -44.04 27.21
N ASN A 8 53.91 -44.18 25.89
CA ASN A 8 53.61 -43.10 24.93
C ASN A 8 52.12 -43.03 24.68
N ARG A 9 51.45 -42.02 25.20
CA ARG A 9 50.11 -41.68 24.83
C ARG A 9 50.12 -40.71 23.67
N PRO A 10 49.41 -40.94 22.53
CA PRO A 10 49.28 -39.96 21.49
C PRO A 10 48.30 -38.86 21.89
N VAL A 11 48.77 -37.62 21.77
CA VAL A 11 47.93 -36.42 21.91
C VAL A 11 47.10 -36.30 20.61
N VAL A 12 45.80 -36.52 20.75
CA VAL A 12 44.86 -36.24 19.66
C VAL A 12 44.55 -34.74 19.65
N LEU A 13 45.11 -34.04 18.68
CA LEU A 13 44.77 -32.66 18.42
C LEU A 13 43.37 -32.63 17.75
N GLY A 14 42.36 -32.29 18.53
CA GLY A 14 41.01 -32.04 17.99
C GLY A 14 40.96 -30.74 17.25
N THR A 15 40.82 -30.79 15.93
CA THR A 15 40.51 -29.63 15.08
C THR A 15 39.05 -29.22 15.31
N ILE A 16 38.86 -28.07 15.96
CA ILE A 16 37.54 -27.46 16.09
C ILE A 16 37.29 -26.74 14.77
N ALA A 17 36.44 -27.34 13.93
CA ALA A 17 35.91 -26.67 12.74
C ALA A 17 34.88 -25.64 13.17
N ALA A 18 35.25 -24.36 13.12
CA ALA A 18 34.32 -23.23 13.29
C ALA A 18 33.40 -23.16 12.05
N ALA A 19 32.17 -23.59 12.23
CA ALA A 19 31.13 -23.38 11.21
C ALA A 19 30.76 -21.90 11.21
N VAL A 20 31.21 -21.16 10.18
CA VAL A 20 30.75 -19.79 9.90
C VAL A 20 29.35 -19.90 9.32
N ILE A 21 28.34 -19.65 10.15
CA ILE A 21 26.95 -19.51 9.68
C ILE A 21 26.86 -18.13 9.03
N SER A 22 26.96 -18.09 7.71
CA SER A 22 26.65 -16.88 6.93
C SER A 22 25.15 -16.63 6.99
N PHE A 23 24.73 -15.65 7.79
CA PHE A 23 23.39 -15.09 7.71
C PHE A 23 23.29 -14.32 6.39
N ALA A 24 22.75 -14.94 5.37
CA ALA A 24 22.29 -14.23 4.18
C ALA A 24 21.13 -13.33 4.64
N ALA A 25 21.39 -12.03 4.75
CA ALA A 25 20.34 -11.03 4.92
C ALA A 25 19.48 -11.08 3.64
N TYR A 26 18.35 -11.77 3.69
CA TYR A 26 17.30 -11.60 2.70
C TYR A 26 16.78 -10.18 2.88
N SER A 27 17.29 -9.27 2.05
CA SER A 27 16.64 -7.97 1.84
C SER A 27 15.30 -8.28 1.18
N GLY A 28 14.26 -8.47 1.99
CA GLY A 28 12.90 -8.58 1.51
C GLY A 28 12.61 -7.33 0.69
N MET A 29 12.46 -7.47 -0.62
CA MET A 29 11.88 -6.40 -1.45
C MET A 29 10.50 -6.15 -0.84
N ALA A 30 10.32 -5.00 -0.22
CA ALA A 30 9.03 -4.55 0.24
C ALA A 30 8.19 -4.29 -1.01
N PHE A 31 7.40 -5.28 -1.41
CA PHE A 31 6.42 -5.13 -2.48
C PHE A 31 5.36 -4.13 -2.02
N GLY A 32 4.91 -3.28 -2.95
CA GLY A 32 3.78 -2.42 -2.70
C GLY A 32 2.50 -3.23 -2.46
N GLU A 33 1.55 -2.64 -1.77
CA GLU A 33 0.22 -3.22 -1.59
C GLU A 33 -0.67 -2.82 -2.76
N GLU A 34 -1.20 -3.81 -3.48
CA GLU A 34 -2.20 -3.62 -4.51
C GLU A 34 -3.59 -3.59 -3.87
N VAL A 35 -4.29 -2.48 -4.05
CA VAL A 35 -5.65 -2.27 -3.53
C VAL A 35 -6.62 -2.13 -4.66
N LYS A 36 -7.58 -3.05 -4.76
CA LYS A 36 -8.72 -2.95 -5.67
C LYS A 36 -9.86 -2.21 -4.97
N VAL A 37 -10.48 -1.29 -5.68
CA VAL A 37 -11.55 -0.45 -5.14
C VAL A 37 -12.73 -0.39 -6.09
N THR A 38 -13.93 -0.40 -5.51
CA THR A 38 -15.18 -0.10 -6.21
C THR A 38 -15.80 1.14 -5.60
N LEU A 39 -16.31 2.03 -6.46
CA LEU A 39 -16.91 3.30 -6.07
C LEU A 39 -18.41 3.26 -6.31
N SER A 40 -19.17 3.79 -5.35
CA SER A 40 -20.61 3.97 -5.46
C SER A 40 -21.07 5.20 -4.70
N GLY A 41 -22.23 5.74 -5.06
CA GLY A 41 -22.84 6.88 -4.34
C GLY A 41 -23.22 6.53 -2.91
N ALA A 42 -23.54 5.27 -2.63
CA ALA A 42 -23.88 4.81 -1.28
C ALA A 42 -22.71 4.92 -0.27
N GLN A 43 -21.48 4.95 -0.76
CA GLN A 43 -20.28 5.12 0.08
C GLN A 43 -19.92 6.58 0.34
N GLU A 44 -20.55 7.54 -0.35
CA GLU A 44 -20.35 8.97 -0.09
C GLU A 44 -20.92 9.41 1.26
N VAL A 45 -20.44 10.54 1.76
CA VAL A 45 -20.89 11.12 3.03
C VAL A 45 -21.24 12.61 2.81
N PRO A 46 -22.53 12.95 2.83
CA PRO A 46 -23.70 12.06 2.85
C PRO A 46 -23.84 11.20 1.61
N ALA A 47 -24.52 10.05 1.73
CA ALA A 47 -24.74 9.14 0.61
C ALA A 47 -25.47 9.84 -0.55
N VAL A 48 -25.05 9.58 -1.77
CA VAL A 48 -25.62 10.13 -3.00
C VAL A 48 -26.42 9.03 -3.72
N LYS A 49 -27.65 9.36 -4.08
CA LYS A 49 -28.50 8.47 -4.90
C LYS A 49 -28.16 8.66 -6.37
N THR A 50 -27.35 7.79 -6.93
CA THR A 50 -26.90 7.81 -8.32
C THR A 50 -26.76 6.40 -8.86
N SER A 51 -26.84 6.25 -10.17
CA SER A 51 -26.47 5.03 -10.89
C SER A 51 -24.99 5.02 -11.32
N ALA A 52 -24.27 6.08 -11.04
CA ALA A 52 -22.84 6.17 -11.30
C ALA A 52 -22.08 5.10 -10.53
N ALA A 53 -21.06 4.56 -11.15
CA ALA A 53 -20.17 3.57 -10.54
C ALA A 53 -18.74 3.77 -11.03
N GLY A 54 -17.80 3.22 -10.29
CA GLY A 54 -16.39 3.21 -10.67
C GLY A 54 -15.67 2.02 -10.09
N SER A 55 -14.53 1.70 -10.70
CA SER A 55 -13.62 0.68 -10.17
C SER A 55 -12.19 1.02 -10.58
N GLY A 56 -11.24 0.52 -9.82
CA GLY A 56 -9.85 0.73 -10.12
C GLY A 56 -8.92 -0.04 -9.21
N THR A 57 -7.64 0.22 -9.41
CA THR A 57 -6.56 -0.41 -8.65
C THR A 57 -5.51 0.65 -8.32
N PHE A 58 -5.07 0.67 -7.08
CA PHE A 58 -3.96 1.48 -6.62
C PHE A 58 -2.84 0.59 -6.10
N MET A 59 -1.61 1.01 -6.31
CA MET A 59 -0.41 0.42 -5.73
C MET A 59 0.20 1.43 -4.76
N ILE A 60 0.30 1.07 -3.50
CA ILE A 60 0.97 1.89 -2.48
C ILE A 60 2.21 1.13 -2.00
N ASN A 61 3.37 1.68 -2.27
CA ASN A 61 4.65 1.06 -1.96
C ASN A 61 5.13 1.40 -0.55
N ALA A 62 6.04 0.59 -0.01
CA ALA A 62 6.63 0.83 1.32
C ALA A 62 7.44 2.14 1.41
N ASP A 63 7.91 2.67 0.27
CA ASP A 63 8.54 3.98 0.17
C ASP A 63 7.53 5.13 0.06
N MET A 64 6.25 4.83 0.27
CA MET A 64 5.08 5.74 0.23
C MET A 64 4.74 6.26 -1.18
N THR A 65 5.40 5.79 -2.23
CA THR A 65 4.97 6.11 -3.60
C THR A 65 3.61 5.49 -3.88
N VAL A 66 2.77 6.23 -4.58
CA VAL A 66 1.43 5.81 -4.97
C VAL A 66 1.26 5.91 -6.48
N SER A 67 0.60 4.93 -7.05
CA SER A 67 0.21 4.89 -8.46
C SER A 67 -1.14 4.19 -8.63
N GLY A 68 -1.70 4.25 -9.81
CA GLY A 68 -2.98 3.60 -10.10
C GLY A 68 -4.02 4.54 -10.66
N SER A 69 -5.21 4.01 -10.86
CA SER A 69 -6.31 4.76 -11.48
C SER A 69 -7.67 4.15 -11.14
N VAL A 70 -8.71 4.94 -11.33
CA VAL A 70 -10.11 4.50 -11.36
C VAL A 70 -10.73 4.86 -12.70
N THR A 71 -11.61 4.01 -13.20
CA THR A 71 -12.45 4.27 -14.37
C THR A 71 -13.91 4.28 -13.93
N THR A 72 -14.68 5.22 -14.46
CA THR A 72 -16.06 5.48 -14.06
C THR A 72 -17.04 5.22 -15.19
N THR A 73 -18.29 4.97 -14.82
CA THR A 73 -19.44 4.84 -15.74
C THR A 73 -20.62 5.61 -15.17
N GLY A 74 -21.47 6.13 -16.05
CA GLY A 74 -22.72 6.81 -15.64
C GLY A 74 -22.55 8.13 -14.90
N ILE A 75 -21.38 8.77 -15.01
CA ILE A 75 -21.07 10.05 -14.38
C ILE A 75 -20.36 11.00 -15.35
N ALA A 76 -20.80 12.24 -15.39
CA ALA A 76 -20.04 13.33 -16.00
C ALA A 76 -19.05 13.91 -14.98
N GLY A 77 -18.02 13.11 -14.65
CA GLY A 77 -17.07 13.46 -13.60
C GLY A 77 -16.19 14.64 -13.98
N THR A 78 -15.97 15.54 -13.05
CA THR A 78 -15.17 16.77 -13.23
C THR A 78 -13.78 16.66 -12.63
N ALA A 79 -13.64 15.98 -11.49
CA ALA A 79 -12.38 15.78 -10.77
C ALA A 79 -12.45 14.50 -9.93
N ALA A 80 -11.30 13.99 -9.51
CA ALA A 80 -11.19 12.90 -8.54
C ALA A 80 -9.95 13.08 -7.67
N HIS A 81 -10.02 12.58 -6.44
CA HIS A 81 -8.93 12.69 -5.46
C HIS A 81 -8.84 11.44 -4.61
N LEU A 82 -7.63 11.15 -4.12
CA LEU A 82 -7.47 10.37 -2.89
C LEU A 82 -7.60 11.33 -1.69
N HIS A 83 -8.28 10.89 -0.68
CA HIS A 83 -8.53 11.64 0.56
C HIS A 83 -8.09 10.86 1.79
N SER A 84 -7.69 11.59 2.83
CA SER A 84 -7.53 11.06 4.19
C SER A 84 -8.86 11.10 4.92
N GLY A 85 -9.40 9.94 5.29
CA GLY A 85 -10.65 9.85 6.04
C GLY A 85 -11.09 8.40 6.23
N ALA A 86 -11.49 8.09 7.46
CA ALA A 86 -12.07 6.80 7.81
C ALA A 86 -13.41 6.58 7.08
N MET A 87 -13.84 5.32 7.02
CA MET A 87 -15.14 4.98 6.46
C MET A 87 -16.27 5.78 7.15
N GLY A 88 -17.13 6.41 6.35
CA GLY A 88 -18.22 7.24 6.88
C GLY A 88 -17.78 8.63 7.37
N LYS A 89 -16.55 9.04 7.11
CA LYS A 89 -16.02 10.37 7.43
C LYS A 89 -15.45 11.03 6.18
N ASN A 90 -15.67 12.35 6.05
CA ASN A 90 -14.99 13.15 5.05
C ASN A 90 -13.65 13.64 5.59
N GLY A 91 -12.67 13.78 4.69
CA GLY A 91 -11.34 14.26 5.04
C GLY A 91 -10.69 15.07 3.93
N GLY A 92 -9.49 15.54 4.20
CA GLY A 92 -8.72 16.39 3.29
C GLY A 92 -8.18 15.64 2.07
N VAL A 93 -7.89 16.37 0.99
CA VAL A 93 -7.23 15.82 -0.20
C VAL A 93 -5.82 15.38 0.13
N ALA A 94 -5.50 14.12 -0.16
CA ALA A 94 -4.15 13.56 -0.06
C ALA A 94 -3.43 13.62 -1.42
N VAL A 95 -4.09 13.18 -2.50
CA VAL A 95 -3.52 13.17 -3.85
C VAL A 95 -4.60 13.54 -4.87
N PRO A 96 -4.40 14.61 -5.67
CA PRO A 96 -5.26 14.88 -6.80
C PRO A 96 -4.98 13.91 -7.95
N LEU A 97 -6.04 13.50 -8.66
CA LEU A 97 -5.94 12.61 -9.81
C LEU A 97 -6.09 13.40 -11.12
N THR A 98 -5.38 12.97 -12.16
CA THR A 98 -5.47 13.55 -13.50
C THR A 98 -6.56 12.83 -14.30
N LYS A 99 -7.48 13.58 -14.89
CA LYS A 99 -8.58 13.07 -15.71
C LYS A 99 -8.14 12.87 -17.16
N SER A 100 -8.49 11.72 -17.71
CA SER A 100 -8.43 11.42 -19.15
C SER A 100 -9.67 10.61 -19.55
N GLY A 101 -10.61 11.23 -20.23
CA GLY A 101 -11.92 10.60 -20.48
C GLY A 101 -12.63 10.27 -19.17
N ASP A 102 -13.02 9.01 -19.01
CA ASP A 102 -13.67 8.49 -17.80
C ASP A 102 -12.69 7.87 -16.79
N THR A 103 -11.39 8.00 -17.06
CA THR A 103 -10.32 7.48 -16.19
C THR A 103 -9.63 8.62 -15.44
N TYR A 104 -9.36 8.37 -14.16
CA TYR A 104 -8.65 9.29 -13.26
C TYR A 104 -7.44 8.57 -12.69
N SER A 105 -6.24 9.07 -12.99
CA SER A 105 -4.97 8.43 -12.67
C SER A 105 -4.14 9.25 -11.70
N VAL A 106 -3.41 8.58 -10.83
CA VAL A 106 -2.39 9.23 -10.00
C VAL A 106 -1.27 9.77 -10.89
N PRO A 107 -0.92 11.06 -10.80
CA PRO A 107 0.22 11.60 -11.53
C PRO A 107 1.52 10.88 -11.13
N ALA A 108 2.45 10.76 -12.08
CA ALA A 108 3.74 10.14 -11.82
C ALA A 108 4.50 10.85 -10.68
N GLY A 109 5.18 10.08 -9.84
CA GLY A 109 6.02 10.59 -8.76
C GLY A 109 5.28 11.04 -7.50
N GLN A 110 3.96 10.79 -7.39
CA GLN A 110 3.21 11.10 -6.18
C GLN A 110 3.63 10.21 -5.03
N LYS A 111 3.71 10.83 -3.84
CA LYS A 111 3.97 10.15 -2.58
C LYS A 111 2.96 10.57 -1.53
N LEU A 112 2.59 9.63 -0.66
CA LEU A 112 1.90 9.93 0.58
C LEU A 112 2.90 10.53 1.60
N THR A 113 2.40 11.33 2.52
CA THR A 113 3.13 11.66 3.73
C THR A 113 3.17 10.46 4.67
N GLU A 114 4.05 10.46 5.68
CA GLU A 114 4.07 9.40 6.70
C GLU A 114 2.72 9.25 7.42
N ALA A 115 2.04 10.37 7.69
CA ALA A 115 0.72 10.37 8.31
C ALA A 115 -0.32 9.70 7.39
N GLN A 116 -0.35 10.08 6.11
CA GLN A 116 -1.25 9.49 5.12
C GLN A 116 -0.96 8.00 4.88
N TYR A 117 0.30 7.59 4.90
CA TYR A 117 0.66 6.17 4.81
C TYR A 117 0.17 5.37 6.02
N LYS A 118 0.25 5.93 7.23
CA LYS A 118 -0.36 5.34 8.43
C LYS A 118 -1.87 5.22 8.30
N GLU A 119 -2.54 6.25 7.80
CA GLU A 119 -3.98 6.25 7.53
C GLU A 119 -4.33 5.18 6.50
N PHE A 120 -3.54 5.04 5.42
CA PHE A 120 -3.69 3.95 4.46
C PHE A 120 -3.62 2.59 5.14
N LYS A 121 -2.61 2.33 5.96
CA LYS A 121 -2.46 1.06 6.70
C LYS A 121 -3.60 0.78 7.68
N ALA A 122 -4.29 1.83 8.14
CA ALA A 122 -5.50 1.72 8.97
C ALA A 122 -6.79 1.55 8.14
N GLY A 123 -6.71 1.66 6.80
CA GLY A 123 -7.88 1.65 5.92
C GLY A 123 -8.63 2.98 5.88
N ASP A 124 -7.96 4.07 6.25
CA ASP A 124 -8.52 5.42 6.38
C ASP A 124 -8.17 6.34 5.20
N LEU A 125 -7.92 5.76 4.02
CA LEU A 125 -7.89 6.50 2.76
C LEU A 125 -9.09 6.11 1.89
N TYR A 126 -9.57 7.06 1.10
CA TYR A 126 -10.61 6.79 0.11
C TYR A 126 -10.34 7.55 -1.18
N VAL A 127 -10.91 7.06 -2.27
CA VAL A 127 -10.99 7.77 -3.54
C VAL A 127 -12.43 8.21 -3.76
N ASN A 128 -12.63 9.44 -4.28
CA ASN A 128 -13.92 9.84 -4.77
C ASN A 128 -13.84 10.59 -6.11
N VAL A 129 -14.96 10.61 -6.82
CA VAL A 129 -15.12 11.32 -8.09
C VAL A 129 -16.26 12.31 -7.93
N HIS A 130 -15.98 13.55 -8.33
CA HIS A 130 -16.90 14.68 -8.24
C HIS A 130 -17.57 14.92 -9.58
N SER A 131 -18.78 15.49 -9.55
CA SER A 131 -19.49 16.01 -10.71
C SER A 131 -19.93 17.45 -10.49
N ALA A 132 -20.47 18.10 -11.52
CA ALA A 132 -21.01 19.43 -11.39
C ALA A 132 -22.18 19.50 -10.38
N GLU A 133 -22.98 18.43 -10.32
CA GLU A 133 -24.13 18.32 -9.42
C GLU A 133 -23.72 17.95 -8.00
N ASN A 134 -22.68 17.12 -7.86
CA ASN A 134 -22.17 16.62 -6.59
C ASN A 134 -20.72 17.08 -6.39
N LYS A 135 -20.54 18.34 -6.07
CA LYS A 135 -19.21 18.96 -5.92
C LYS A 135 -18.42 18.40 -4.72
N GLY A 136 -19.11 17.85 -3.73
CA GLY A 136 -18.49 17.18 -2.58
C GLY A 136 -18.04 15.75 -2.87
N GLY A 137 -18.49 15.17 -3.97
CA GLY A 137 -18.28 13.78 -4.41
C GLY A 137 -19.59 13.13 -4.80
N GLU A 138 -19.60 12.37 -5.88
CA GLU A 138 -20.77 11.62 -6.34
C GLU A 138 -20.63 10.13 -6.09
N ILE A 139 -19.44 9.59 -6.27
CA ILE A 139 -19.12 8.20 -5.97
C ILE A 139 -17.80 8.10 -5.20
N ARG A 140 -17.76 7.21 -4.23
CA ARG A 140 -16.63 6.99 -3.33
C ARG A 140 -16.34 5.52 -3.15
N GLY A 141 -15.06 5.17 -2.93
CA GLY A 141 -14.62 3.86 -2.52
C GLY A 141 -13.49 3.94 -1.48
N GLN A 142 -13.60 3.19 -0.39
CA GLN A 142 -12.58 3.12 0.63
C GLN A 142 -11.42 2.22 0.19
N LEU A 143 -10.18 2.66 0.35
CA LEU A 143 -8.99 1.86 0.10
C LEU A 143 -8.68 1.03 1.34
N LYS A 144 -8.72 -0.28 1.19
CA LYS A 144 -8.42 -1.24 2.26
C LYS A 144 -7.21 -2.07 1.86
N PRO A 145 -6.08 -1.96 2.61
CA PRO A 145 -4.90 -2.80 2.41
C PRO A 145 -5.20 -4.27 2.59
#